data_0048a167272fc8e59787d814f2d76d48
#
_entry.id   0048a167272fc8e59787d814f2d76d48
#
_cell.length_a   1.000
_cell.length_b   1.000
_cell.length_c   1.000
_cell.angle_alpha   90.00
_cell.angle_beta   90.00
_cell.angle_gamma   90.00
#
_symmetry.space_group_name_H-M   'P 1'
#
loop_
_entity.id
_entity.type
_entity.pdbx_description
1 polymer ?
#
loop_
_entity_poly.entity_id
_entity_poly.type
_entity_poly.pdbx_seq_one_letter_code
_entity_poly.pdbx_strand_id
1 'polypeptide(L)'
;MDRLTQLREYMEKERLDAFYIAKPANVRCISGFTGEDSFLFITKANQYFITDARYTEQASYECPDYELVNWRINFGYSMGKAVAYCADKDGVKTIGFEQDHLTFEKWNSMQAELSAEMVPTLNVIEGFRAIKTPEEIKNLTVACDIASRAFEKIIKDIRPGVTEKEIASRLAHYMVMEGADTKPYGGI
;
A
#
# COMPACT_ATOMS: atom_id res chain seq x y z
N MET A 1 17.81 7.40 3.17
CA MET A 1 16.97 7.45 4.39
C MET A 1 15.84 6.47 4.17
N ASP A 2 15.57 5.63 5.14
CA ASP A 2 14.47 4.67 5.13
C ASP A 2 13.10 5.38 5.16
N ARG A 3 12.10 4.80 4.50
CA ARG A 3 10.75 5.40 4.35
C ARG A 3 10.01 5.56 5.68
N LEU A 4 10.19 4.62 6.59
CA LEU A 4 9.61 4.68 7.94
C LEU A 4 10.20 5.83 8.74
N THR A 5 11.51 6.06 8.63
CA THR A 5 12.20 7.20 9.24
C THR A 5 11.68 8.52 8.68
N GLN A 6 11.51 8.63 7.35
CA GLN A 6 10.94 9.84 6.71
C GLN A 6 9.53 10.14 7.24
N LEU A 7 8.70 9.09 7.44
CA LEU A 7 7.36 9.27 7.99
C LEU A 7 7.40 9.76 9.43
N ARG A 8 8.28 9.21 10.26
CA ARG A 8 8.43 9.66 11.66
C ARG A 8 8.93 11.10 11.76
N GLU A 9 9.86 11.53 10.90
CA GLU A 9 10.29 12.93 10.82
C GLU A 9 9.14 13.86 10.40
N TYR A 10 8.32 13.43 9.43
CA TYR A 10 7.11 14.16 9.06
C TYR A 10 6.14 14.28 10.25
N MET A 11 5.88 13.17 10.95
CA MET A 11 5.00 13.15 12.13
C MET A 11 5.51 14.11 13.22
N GLU A 12 6.80 14.14 13.48
CA GLU A 12 7.41 15.07 14.45
C GLU A 12 7.19 16.52 14.05
N LYS A 13 7.47 16.86 12.80
CA LYS A 13 7.30 18.21 12.24
C LYS A 13 5.85 18.68 12.34
N GLU A 14 4.90 17.84 12.00
CA GLU A 14 3.46 18.15 12.00
C GLU A 14 2.79 17.90 13.37
N ARG A 15 3.56 17.52 14.39
CA ARG A 15 3.10 17.24 15.75
C ARG A 15 2.03 16.14 15.82
N LEU A 16 2.17 15.13 14.99
CA LEU A 16 1.35 13.92 15.01
C LEU A 16 2.00 12.88 15.91
N ASP A 17 1.19 12.18 16.72
CA ASP A 17 1.67 11.10 17.55
C ASP A 17 1.72 9.77 16.79
N ALA A 18 0.79 9.60 15.83
CA ALA A 18 0.73 8.42 14.98
C ALA A 18 0.29 8.76 13.55
N PHE A 19 0.44 7.79 12.64
CA PHE A 19 -0.06 7.86 11.28
C PHE A 19 -0.74 6.55 10.89
N TYR A 20 -1.98 6.64 10.41
CA TYR A 20 -2.75 5.51 9.87
C TYR A 20 -2.65 5.48 8.35
N ILE A 21 -2.17 4.36 7.80
CA ILE A 21 -1.94 4.16 6.37
C ILE A 21 -2.89 3.09 5.85
N ALA A 22 -3.68 3.43 4.86
CA ALA A 22 -4.71 2.57 4.28
C ALA A 22 -4.54 2.31 2.78
N LYS A 23 -3.84 3.18 2.03
CA LYS A 23 -3.57 2.97 0.61
C LYS A 23 -2.61 1.81 0.40
N PRO A 24 -2.97 0.75 -0.36
CA PRO A 24 -2.11 -0.42 -0.56
C PRO A 24 -0.70 -0.08 -1.05
N ALA A 25 -0.58 0.86 -1.98
CA ALA A 25 0.72 1.29 -2.49
C ALA A 25 1.59 2.01 -1.43
N ASN A 26 0.97 2.67 -0.45
CA ASN A 26 1.65 3.32 0.66
C ASN A 26 1.98 2.35 1.79
N VAL A 27 1.09 1.38 2.05
CA VAL A 27 1.39 0.22 2.92
C VAL A 27 2.65 -0.48 2.41
N ARG A 28 2.69 -0.86 1.13
CA ARG A 28 3.85 -1.49 0.50
C ARG A 28 5.11 -0.62 0.57
N CYS A 29 4.98 0.68 0.35
CA CYS A 29 6.11 1.62 0.39
C CYS A 29 6.77 1.68 1.78
N ILE A 30 5.98 1.64 2.85
CA ILE A 30 6.46 1.80 4.23
C ILE A 30 6.89 0.45 4.82
N SER A 31 6.15 -0.64 4.57
CA SER A 31 6.40 -1.94 5.19
C SER A 31 7.14 -2.95 4.29
N GLY A 32 7.13 -2.74 2.98
CA GLY A 32 7.59 -3.74 2.00
C GLY A 32 6.58 -4.85 1.72
N PHE A 33 5.44 -4.90 2.41
CA PHE A 33 4.44 -5.96 2.27
C PHE A 33 3.90 -6.07 0.84
N THR A 34 3.85 -7.27 0.31
CA THR A 34 3.46 -7.53 -1.08
C THR A 34 2.01 -8.00 -1.26
N GLY A 35 1.31 -8.31 -0.16
CA GLY A 35 -0.10 -8.70 -0.17
C GLY A 35 -1.07 -7.50 -0.19
N GLU A 36 -2.34 -7.80 0.02
CA GLU A 36 -3.46 -6.85 0.00
C GLU A 36 -4.15 -6.77 1.37
N ASP A 37 -5.26 -6.03 1.47
CA ASP A 37 -6.14 -5.93 2.65
C ASP A 37 -5.39 -5.75 3.99
N SER A 38 -4.40 -4.88 3.97
CA SER A 38 -3.55 -4.60 5.13
C SER A 38 -3.38 -3.10 5.34
N PHE A 39 -3.16 -2.72 6.59
CA PHE A 39 -3.08 -1.34 7.03
C PHE A 39 -1.91 -1.20 7.99
N LEU A 40 -1.35 -0.01 8.09
CA LEU A 40 -0.31 0.27 9.07
C LEU A 40 -0.80 1.33 10.06
N PHE A 41 -0.38 1.16 11.30
CA PHE A 41 -0.49 2.19 12.31
C PHE A 41 0.91 2.41 12.89
N ILE A 42 1.49 3.56 12.57
CA ILE A 42 2.87 3.91 12.91
C ILE A 42 2.84 4.96 14.01
N THR A 43 3.50 4.68 15.12
CA THR A 43 3.71 5.64 16.19
C THR A 43 5.17 6.11 16.23
N LYS A 44 5.49 7.04 17.12
CA LYS A 44 6.87 7.49 17.32
C LYS A 44 7.80 6.33 17.72
N ALA A 45 7.30 5.36 18.49
CA ALA A 45 8.09 4.26 19.05
C ALA A 45 7.82 2.91 18.38
N ASN A 46 6.60 2.64 17.98
CA ASN A 46 6.15 1.33 17.52
C ASN A 46 5.59 1.35 16.10
N GLN A 47 5.47 0.19 15.51
CA GLN A 47 4.83 -0.03 14.22
C GLN A 47 3.91 -1.25 14.27
N TYR A 48 2.65 -1.04 13.94
CA TYR A 48 1.63 -2.07 13.93
C TYR A 48 1.22 -2.39 12.49
N PHE A 49 1.13 -3.69 12.20
CA PHE A 49 0.63 -4.21 10.94
C PHE A 49 -0.75 -4.79 11.17
N ILE A 50 -1.78 -4.09 10.71
CA ILE A 50 -3.18 -4.45 10.93
C ILE A 50 -3.68 -5.22 9.69
N THR A 51 -4.02 -6.49 9.86
CA THR A 51 -4.48 -7.36 8.78
C THR A 51 -5.48 -8.41 9.29
N ASP A 52 -5.87 -9.35 8.45
CA ASP A 52 -6.70 -10.48 8.84
C ASP A 52 -5.98 -11.83 8.70
N ALA A 53 -6.68 -12.92 9.04
CA ALA A 53 -6.09 -14.26 9.10
C ALA A 53 -5.50 -14.76 7.76
N ARG A 54 -5.93 -14.21 6.63
CA ARG A 54 -5.43 -14.60 5.29
C ARG A 54 -3.97 -14.19 5.08
N TYR A 55 -3.55 -13.09 5.72
CA TYR A 55 -2.24 -12.48 5.50
C TYR A 55 -1.32 -12.53 6.73
N THR A 56 -1.78 -13.08 7.86
CA THR A 56 -0.99 -13.11 9.10
C THR A 56 0.33 -13.84 8.93
N GLU A 57 0.32 -15.00 8.24
CA GLU A 57 1.53 -15.78 7.99
C GLU A 57 2.49 -15.02 7.07
N GLN A 58 2.01 -14.52 5.93
CA GLN A 58 2.83 -13.73 4.99
C GLN A 58 3.43 -12.49 5.69
N ALA A 59 2.63 -11.76 6.47
CA ALA A 59 3.09 -10.58 7.18
C ALA A 59 4.17 -10.92 8.23
N SER A 60 4.12 -12.10 8.85
CA SER A 60 5.16 -12.52 9.81
C SER A 60 6.53 -12.70 9.16
N TYR A 61 6.59 -13.04 7.88
CA TYR A 61 7.84 -13.19 7.13
C TYR A 61 8.30 -11.90 6.47
N GLU A 62 7.37 -11.15 5.88
CA GLU A 62 7.71 -9.93 5.13
C GLU A 62 7.88 -8.70 6.02
N CYS A 63 7.18 -8.66 7.17
CA CYS A 63 7.17 -7.53 8.10
C CYS A 63 7.51 -7.97 9.53
N PRO A 64 8.64 -8.65 9.79
CA PRO A 64 8.96 -9.23 11.10
C PRO A 64 9.14 -8.19 12.22
N ASP A 65 9.44 -6.94 11.86
CA ASP A 65 9.63 -5.85 12.81
C ASP A 65 8.32 -5.15 13.23
N TYR A 66 7.18 -5.62 12.71
CA TYR A 66 5.87 -5.07 13.01
C TYR A 66 5.11 -5.92 14.01
N GLU A 67 4.42 -5.29 14.95
CA GLU A 67 3.44 -5.98 15.78
C GLU A 67 2.18 -6.29 14.96
N LEU A 68 1.85 -7.58 14.83
CA LEU A 68 0.70 -8.03 14.04
C LEU A 68 -0.60 -7.89 14.82
N VAL A 69 -1.58 -7.23 14.23
CA VAL A 69 -2.91 -7.00 14.80
C VAL A 69 -3.98 -7.58 13.88
N ASN A 70 -4.68 -8.63 14.32
CA ASN A 70 -5.79 -9.19 13.56
C ASN A 70 -7.09 -8.47 13.90
N TRP A 71 -7.50 -7.54 13.02
CA TRP A 71 -8.66 -6.68 13.29
C TRP A 71 -10.01 -7.41 13.21
N ARG A 72 -10.10 -8.50 12.44
CA ARG A 72 -11.35 -9.27 12.31
C ARG A 72 -11.60 -10.16 13.53
N ILE A 73 -10.60 -10.93 13.91
CA ILE A 73 -10.74 -11.90 15.01
C ILE A 73 -10.77 -11.19 16.36
N ASN A 74 -9.82 -10.28 16.60
CA ASN A 74 -9.64 -9.70 17.94
C ASN A 74 -10.59 -8.55 18.24
N PHE A 75 -11.14 -7.89 17.20
CA PHE A 75 -11.93 -6.66 17.37
C PHE A 75 -13.30 -6.72 16.68
N GLY A 76 -13.80 -7.91 16.39
CA GLY A 76 -15.16 -8.09 15.87
C GLY A 76 -15.44 -7.36 14.56
N TYR A 77 -14.49 -7.37 13.64
CA TYR A 77 -14.57 -6.67 12.34
C TYR A 77 -14.64 -5.14 12.46
N SER A 78 -14.19 -4.56 13.58
CA SER A 78 -14.08 -3.11 13.72
C SER A 78 -12.62 -2.65 13.56
N MET A 79 -12.35 -1.94 12.46
CA MET A 79 -11.05 -1.29 12.24
C MET A 79 -10.82 -0.18 13.27
N GLY A 80 -11.85 0.57 13.63
CA GLY A 80 -11.77 1.61 14.65
C GLY A 80 -11.28 1.08 15.99
N LYS A 81 -11.82 -0.07 16.45
CA LYS A 81 -11.36 -0.72 17.70
C LYS A 81 -9.92 -1.22 17.61
N ALA A 82 -9.50 -1.75 16.45
CA ALA A 82 -8.13 -2.19 16.27
C ALA A 82 -7.15 -1.01 16.33
N VAL A 83 -7.49 0.11 15.69
CA VAL A 83 -6.68 1.33 15.74
C VAL A 83 -6.71 1.96 17.13
N ALA A 84 -7.88 1.96 17.82
CA ALA A 84 -7.99 2.43 19.19
C ALA A 84 -7.09 1.62 20.16
N TYR A 85 -7.08 0.31 20.03
CA TYR A 85 -6.16 -0.55 20.80
C TYR A 85 -4.69 -0.15 20.63
N CYS A 86 -4.24 0.06 19.40
CA CYS A 86 -2.86 0.49 19.12
C CYS A 86 -2.60 1.90 19.68
N ALA A 87 -3.56 2.81 19.51
CA ALA A 87 -3.46 4.19 19.99
C ALA A 87 -3.39 4.28 21.52
N ASP A 88 -4.25 3.57 22.21
CA ASP A 88 -4.30 3.55 23.68
C ASP A 88 -3.03 2.94 24.28
N LYS A 89 -2.50 1.87 23.65
CA LYS A 89 -1.26 1.21 24.08
C LYS A 89 -0.06 2.16 24.07
N ASP A 90 0.01 3.06 23.10
CA ASP A 90 1.11 4.01 22.94
C ASP A 90 0.77 5.43 23.43
N GLY A 91 -0.41 5.64 24.03
CA GLY A 91 -0.82 6.95 24.54
C GLY A 91 -1.00 8.03 23.48
N VAL A 92 -1.41 7.64 22.28
CA VAL A 92 -1.57 8.50 21.10
C VAL A 92 -2.77 9.44 21.28
N LYS A 93 -2.59 10.72 20.94
CA LYS A 93 -3.63 11.76 20.99
C LYS A 93 -3.98 12.32 19.63
N THR A 94 -3.05 12.27 18.66
CA THR A 94 -3.25 12.79 17.31
C THR A 94 -2.79 11.78 16.26
N ILE A 95 -3.67 11.48 15.29
CA ILE A 95 -3.45 10.46 14.26
C ILE A 95 -3.58 11.11 12.88
N GLY A 96 -2.48 11.23 12.15
CA GLY A 96 -2.53 11.57 10.72
C GLY A 96 -3.15 10.45 9.91
N PHE A 97 -3.92 10.76 8.88
CA PHE A 97 -4.49 9.75 7.97
C PHE A 97 -4.61 10.26 6.53
N GLU A 98 -4.68 9.36 5.59
CA GLU A 98 -4.80 9.63 4.15
C GLU A 98 -6.24 10.03 3.79
N GLN A 99 -6.53 11.34 3.77
CA GLN A 99 -7.88 11.89 3.58
C GLN A 99 -8.52 11.57 2.23
N ASP A 100 -7.71 11.34 1.20
CA ASP A 100 -8.17 11.05 -0.15
C ASP A 100 -8.44 9.54 -0.38
N HIS A 101 -8.15 8.70 0.60
CA HIS A 101 -8.40 7.26 0.55
C HIS A 101 -9.44 6.79 1.56
N LEU A 102 -9.46 7.38 2.75
CA LEU A 102 -10.43 7.04 3.78
C LEU A 102 -11.77 7.74 3.47
N THR A 103 -12.82 6.94 3.21
CA THR A 103 -14.16 7.52 2.99
C THR A 103 -14.69 8.20 4.25
N PHE A 104 -15.57 9.18 4.11
CA PHE A 104 -16.17 9.87 5.24
C PHE A 104 -16.87 8.91 6.20
N GLU A 105 -17.57 7.90 5.69
CA GLU A 105 -18.22 6.86 6.50
C GLU A 105 -17.21 6.09 7.36
N LYS A 106 -16.11 5.63 6.75
CA LYS A 106 -15.05 4.93 7.47
C LYS A 106 -14.36 5.82 8.50
N TRP A 107 -14.06 7.06 8.13
CA TRP A 107 -13.48 8.03 9.06
C TRP A 107 -14.40 8.25 10.27
N ASN A 108 -15.69 8.51 10.05
CA ASN A 108 -16.66 8.75 11.11
C ASN A 108 -16.82 7.52 12.04
N SER A 109 -16.86 6.33 11.44
CA SER A 109 -16.93 5.09 12.21
C SER A 109 -15.67 4.85 13.05
N MET A 110 -14.49 5.16 12.51
CA MET A 110 -13.23 5.04 13.26
C MET A 110 -13.13 6.09 14.36
N GLN A 111 -13.45 7.37 14.05
CA GLN A 111 -13.39 8.46 15.02
C GLN A 111 -14.31 8.21 16.23
N ALA A 112 -15.45 7.55 16.02
CA ALA A 112 -16.39 7.21 17.12
C ALA A 112 -15.80 6.20 18.15
N GLU A 113 -14.80 5.41 17.75
CA GLU A 113 -14.14 4.42 18.62
C GLU A 113 -12.81 4.95 19.21
N LEU A 114 -12.33 6.12 18.75
CA LEU A 114 -11.04 6.69 19.10
C LEU A 114 -11.17 7.81 20.13
N SER A 115 -10.34 7.80 21.17
CA SER A 115 -10.11 8.95 22.05
C SER A 115 -9.17 9.99 21.42
N ALA A 116 -8.37 9.57 20.44
CA ALA A 116 -7.44 10.41 19.69
C ALA A 116 -8.13 11.16 18.56
N GLU A 117 -7.66 12.36 18.24
CA GLU A 117 -8.12 13.15 17.10
C GLU A 117 -7.51 12.64 15.79
N MET A 118 -8.34 12.41 14.78
CA MET A 118 -7.88 12.08 13.43
C MET A 118 -7.67 13.36 12.61
N VAL A 119 -6.42 13.60 12.20
CA VAL A 119 -5.98 14.79 11.45
C VAL A 119 -5.81 14.41 9.96
N PRO A 120 -6.59 15.04 9.06
CA PRO A 120 -6.48 14.74 7.63
C PRO A 120 -5.14 15.20 7.05
N THR A 121 -4.51 14.36 6.26
CA THR A 121 -3.27 14.67 5.53
C THR A 121 -3.40 14.31 4.06
N LEU A 122 -2.60 14.92 3.21
CA LEU A 122 -2.65 14.71 1.76
C LEU A 122 -1.27 14.54 1.16
N ASN A 123 -1.10 13.51 0.32
CA ASN A 123 0.09 13.25 -0.48
C ASN A 123 1.41 13.10 0.31
N VAL A 124 1.37 12.69 1.57
CA VAL A 124 2.56 12.58 2.42
C VAL A 124 3.49 11.47 1.91
N ILE A 125 2.98 10.25 1.86
CA ILE A 125 3.76 9.08 1.44
C ILE A 125 3.97 9.09 -0.07
N GLU A 126 3.02 9.62 -0.83
CA GLU A 126 3.19 9.87 -2.26
C GLU A 126 4.38 10.78 -2.55
N GLY A 127 4.61 11.80 -1.71
CA GLY A 127 5.81 12.64 -1.80
C GLY A 127 7.10 11.85 -1.62
N PHE A 128 7.13 10.91 -0.67
CA PHE A 128 8.29 10.01 -0.50
C PHE A 128 8.47 9.08 -1.71
N ARG A 129 7.38 8.53 -2.24
CA ARG A 129 7.38 7.64 -3.42
C ARG A 129 7.75 8.35 -4.72
N ALA A 130 7.62 9.68 -4.78
CA ALA A 130 8.00 10.45 -5.97
C ALA A 130 9.50 10.30 -6.28
N ILE A 131 10.35 10.19 -5.25
CA ILE A 131 11.78 9.96 -5.40
C ILE A 131 12.05 8.45 -5.23
N LYS A 132 12.46 7.79 -6.32
CA LYS A 132 12.66 6.34 -6.36
C LYS A 132 14.02 5.96 -5.76
N THR A 133 14.03 4.86 -5.02
CA THR A 133 15.28 4.23 -4.57
C THR A 133 16.02 3.57 -5.75
N PRO A 134 17.32 3.27 -5.62
CA PRO A 134 18.05 2.53 -6.66
C PRO A 134 17.41 1.18 -7.02
N GLU A 135 16.85 0.48 -6.04
CA GLU A 135 16.15 -0.79 -6.25
C GLU A 135 14.83 -0.61 -7.00
N GLU A 136 14.03 0.41 -6.63
CA GLU A 136 12.81 0.76 -7.35
C GLU A 136 13.11 1.16 -8.81
N ILE A 137 14.21 1.89 -9.05
CA ILE A 137 14.65 2.23 -10.41
C ILE A 137 15.01 0.97 -11.19
N LYS A 138 15.76 0.04 -10.58
CA LYS A 138 16.10 -1.24 -11.22
C LYS A 138 14.85 -2.02 -11.60
N ASN A 139 13.88 -2.14 -10.71
CA ASN A 139 12.63 -2.86 -10.97
C ASN A 139 11.79 -2.18 -12.05
N LEU A 140 11.72 -0.84 -12.05
CA LEU A 140 11.06 -0.08 -13.11
C LEU A 140 11.75 -0.30 -14.47
N THR A 141 13.07 -0.33 -14.51
CA THR A 141 13.83 -0.59 -15.75
C THR A 141 13.48 -1.97 -16.30
N VAL A 142 13.48 -3.01 -15.47
CA VAL A 142 13.08 -4.37 -15.89
C VAL A 142 11.65 -4.39 -16.42
N ALA A 143 10.72 -3.72 -15.74
CA ALA A 143 9.33 -3.65 -16.18
C ALA A 143 9.18 -2.92 -17.55
N CYS A 144 9.92 -1.84 -17.75
CA CYS A 144 9.96 -1.13 -19.03
C CYS A 144 10.54 -1.99 -20.17
N ASP A 145 11.62 -2.74 -19.89
CA ASP A 145 12.24 -3.64 -20.86
C ASP A 145 11.28 -4.78 -21.27
N ILE A 146 10.56 -5.37 -20.31
CA ILE A 146 9.51 -6.37 -20.59
C ILE A 146 8.45 -5.78 -21.52
N ALA A 147 7.93 -4.61 -21.18
CA ALA A 147 6.90 -3.94 -21.98
C ALA A 147 7.40 -3.62 -23.40
N SER A 148 8.63 -3.13 -23.52
CA SER A 148 9.24 -2.82 -24.83
C SER A 148 9.39 -4.06 -25.70
N ARG A 149 9.91 -5.17 -25.16
CA ARG A 149 10.05 -6.43 -25.90
C ARG A 149 8.69 -7.02 -26.31
N ALA A 150 7.70 -6.94 -25.44
CA ALA A 150 6.34 -7.37 -25.77
C ALA A 150 5.72 -6.50 -26.88
N PHE A 151 5.96 -5.18 -26.82
CA PHE A 151 5.51 -4.25 -27.85
C PHE A 151 6.16 -4.52 -29.23
N GLU A 152 7.46 -4.77 -29.28
CA GLU A 152 8.16 -5.14 -30.53
C GLU A 152 7.61 -6.41 -31.18
N LYS A 153 7.04 -7.32 -30.40
CA LYS A 153 6.38 -8.53 -30.90
C LYS A 153 4.99 -8.21 -31.43
N ILE A 154 4.17 -7.49 -30.64
CA ILE A 154 2.76 -7.28 -30.99
C ILE A 154 2.57 -6.40 -32.23
N ILE A 155 3.43 -5.42 -32.52
CA ILE A 155 3.33 -4.60 -33.73
C ILE A 155 3.39 -5.44 -35.00
N LYS A 156 4.03 -6.60 -34.99
CA LYS A 156 4.10 -7.53 -36.15
C LYS A 156 2.78 -8.27 -36.38
N ASP A 157 1.92 -8.33 -35.38
CA ASP A 157 0.62 -8.99 -35.47
C ASP A 157 -0.51 -8.04 -35.86
N ILE A 158 -0.27 -6.72 -35.83
CA ILE A 158 -1.25 -5.70 -36.21
C ILE A 158 -1.39 -5.67 -37.73
N ARG A 159 -2.53 -6.13 -38.22
CA ARG A 159 -2.86 -6.18 -39.63
C ARG A 159 -4.37 -6.07 -39.86
N PRO A 160 -4.84 -5.65 -41.04
CA PRO A 160 -6.27 -5.62 -41.36
C PRO A 160 -6.96 -6.95 -41.09
N GLY A 161 -8.12 -6.91 -40.41
CA GLY A 161 -8.92 -8.07 -40.04
C GLY A 161 -8.63 -8.66 -38.69
N VAL A 162 -7.59 -8.21 -37.94
CA VAL A 162 -7.35 -8.59 -36.56
C VAL A 162 -8.14 -7.66 -35.63
N THR A 163 -8.84 -8.24 -34.66
CA THR A 163 -9.65 -7.47 -33.69
C THR A 163 -8.79 -6.92 -32.54
N GLU A 164 -9.25 -5.84 -31.90
CA GLU A 164 -8.62 -5.28 -30.69
C GLU A 164 -8.48 -6.34 -29.60
N LYS A 165 -9.51 -7.18 -29.42
CA LYS A 165 -9.51 -8.27 -28.42
C LYS A 165 -8.40 -9.29 -28.68
N GLU A 166 -8.13 -9.64 -29.96
CA GLU A 166 -7.03 -10.53 -30.31
C GLU A 166 -5.68 -9.88 -30.02
N ILE A 167 -5.51 -8.60 -30.37
CA ILE A 167 -4.29 -7.86 -30.07
C ILE A 167 -4.06 -7.76 -28.57
N ALA A 168 -5.07 -7.39 -27.79
CA ALA A 168 -4.99 -7.32 -26.33
C ALA A 168 -4.59 -8.68 -25.72
N SER A 169 -5.18 -9.78 -26.17
CA SER A 169 -4.88 -11.13 -25.70
C SER A 169 -3.44 -11.55 -26.02
N ARG A 170 -2.97 -11.29 -27.25
CA ARG A 170 -1.60 -11.58 -27.67
C ARG A 170 -0.58 -10.74 -26.92
N LEU A 171 -0.84 -9.44 -26.73
CA LEU A 171 0.03 -8.56 -25.97
C LEU A 171 0.19 -9.05 -24.53
N ALA A 172 -0.91 -9.40 -23.85
CA ALA A 172 -0.87 -9.97 -22.52
C ALA A 172 -0.03 -11.26 -22.48
N HIS A 173 -0.19 -12.14 -23.45
CA HIS A 173 0.62 -13.34 -23.59
C HIS A 173 2.12 -13.01 -23.76
N TYR A 174 2.46 -12.09 -24.66
CA TYR A 174 3.86 -11.69 -24.86
C TYR A 174 4.47 -11.09 -23.59
N MET A 175 3.75 -10.27 -22.84
CA MET A 175 4.24 -9.71 -21.59
C MET A 175 4.58 -10.80 -20.56
N VAL A 176 3.72 -11.79 -20.39
CA VAL A 176 3.98 -12.94 -19.50
C VAL A 176 5.18 -13.74 -19.99
N MET A 177 5.29 -14.01 -21.30
CA MET A 177 6.45 -14.71 -21.88
C MET A 177 7.77 -13.93 -21.74
N GLU A 178 7.71 -12.60 -21.62
CA GLU A 178 8.88 -11.76 -21.36
C GLU A 178 9.21 -11.61 -19.87
N GLY A 179 8.41 -12.21 -18.98
CA GLY A 179 8.67 -12.27 -17.57
C GLY A 179 7.80 -11.36 -16.69
N ALA A 180 6.67 -10.85 -17.21
CA ALA A 180 5.70 -10.18 -16.36
C ALA A 180 4.92 -11.20 -15.50
N ASP A 181 4.71 -10.89 -14.24
CA ASP A 181 3.91 -11.73 -13.33
C ASP A 181 2.43 -11.73 -13.72
N THR A 182 1.92 -10.60 -14.20
CA THR A 182 0.53 -10.43 -14.60
C THR A 182 0.42 -9.45 -15.78
N LYS A 183 -0.74 -9.46 -16.44
CA LYS A 183 -1.06 -8.44 -17.45
C LYS A 183 -1.21 -7.07 -16.76
N PRO A 184 -0.59 -6.00 -17.27
CA PRO A 184 -0.80 -4.67 -16.76
C PRO A 184 -2.19 -4.20 -17.15
N TYR A 185 -2.93 -3.66 -16.22
CA TYR A 185 -4.26 -3.06 -16.38
C TYR A 185 -5.32 -3.98 -17.03
N GLY A 186 -6.55 -3.74 -16.77
CA GLY A 186 -7.66 -4.49 -17.37
C GLY A 186 -7.81 -4.11 -18.83
N GLY A 187 -7.09 -4.72 -19.71
CA GLY A 187 -7.21 -4.74 -21.16
C GLY A 187 -7.72 -3.48 -21.89
N ILE A 188 -7.40 -3.40 -23.15
CA ILE A 188 -8.06 -2.48 -24.08
C ILE A 188 -9.51 -2.89 -24.26
#